data_4733ddd9ac25a5d414f693654a13178f
#
_entry.id   4733ddd9ac25a5d414f693654a13178f
#
_cell.length_a   1.000
_cell.length_b   1.000
_cell.length_c   1.000
_cell.angle_alpha   90.00
_cell.angle_beta   90.00
_cell.angle_gamma   90.00
#
_symmetry.space_group_name_H-M   'P 1'
#
loop_
_entity.id
_entity.type
_entity.pdbx_description
1 polymer ?
#
loop_
_entity_poly.entity_id
_entity_poly.type
_entity_poly.pdbx_seq_one_letter_code
_entity_poly.pdbx_strand_id
1 'polypeptide(L)'
;MKQLTPSGLFRRILVANRGEIACRVMRTCKTLGISTVAVYSEVDQDALHVRRADEACLIGPPTPEDSYLNRERILEAAVLHQVDAIHPGYGFLAEHAEFAEECLSAGIEFIGPRPESIRDMGSKSRAKHLMEKAE
;
A
#
# COMPACT_ATOMS: atom_id res chain seq x y z
N MET A 1 -0.74 10.18 18.44
CA MET A 1 -2.14 9.76 18.31
C MET A 1 -2.63 10.06 16.91
N LYS A 2 -3.22 9.09 16.27
CA LYS A 2 -3.75 9.27 14.93
C LYS A 2 -4.95 10.21 14.94
N GLN A 3 -4.96 11.15 13.99
CA GLN A 3 -6.10 12.04 13.83
C GLN A 3 -6.99 11.49 12.72
N LEU A 4 -8.23 11.22 13.05
CA LEU A 4 -9.22 10.75 12.09
C LEU A 4 -10.07 11.93 11.59
N THR A 5 -10.74 11.74 10.46
CA THR A 5 -11.73 12.70 9.98
C THR A 5 -12.92 12.73 10.93
N PRO A 6 -13.78 13.76 10.87
CA PRO A 6 -14.98 13.81 11.71
C PRO A 6 -15.88 12.57 11.60
N SER A 7 -15.81 11.84 10.48
CA SER A 7 -16.58 10.61 10.29
C SER A 7 -15.88 9.37 10.86
N GLY A 8 -14.73 9.53 11.54
CA GLY A 8 -13.94 8.44 12.09
C GLY A 8 -13.00 7.77 11.10
N LEU A 9 -12.87 8.33 9.91
CA LEU A 9 -11.99 7.81 8.87
C LEU A 9 -10.61 8.43 8.95
N PHE A 10 -9.67 7.87 8.20
CA PHE A 10 -8.30 8.40 8.12
C PHE A 10 -8.28 9.78 7.47
N ARG A 11 -7.29 10.58 7.79
CA ARG A 11 -7.09 11.89 7.18
C ARG A 11 -6.27 11.80 5.91
N ARG A 12 -5.27 10.93 5.89
CA ARG A 12 -4.33 10.81 4.78
C ARG A 12 -3.92 9.35 4.59
N ILE A 13 -3.99 8.88 3.35
CA ILE A 13 -3.65 7.51 3.00
C ILE A 13 -2.59 7.52 1.89
N LEU A 14 -1.53 6.73 2.07
CA LEU A 14 -0.58 6.46 0.99
C LEU A 14 -1.08 5.25 0.22
N VAL A 15 -1.18 5.39 -1.11
CA VAL A 15 -1.60 4.31 -1.99
C VAL A 15 -0.34 3.66 -2.57
N ALA A 16 0.00 2.48 -2.06
CA ALA A 16 1.23 1.77 -2.43
C ALA A 16 0.99 0.86 -3.63
N ASN A 17 0.58 1.46 -4.73
CA ASN A 17 0.32 0.75 -5.97
C ASN A 17 0.33 1.75 -7.13
N ARG A 18 0.07 1.27 -8.34
CA ARG A 18 0.10 2.09 -9.54
C ARG A 18 -1.09 1.77 -10.44
N GLY A 19 -1.23 2.54 -11.52
CA GLY A 19 -2.21 2.27 -12.56
C GLY A 19 -3.66 2.44 -12.11
N GLU A 20 -4.52 1.67 -12.72
CA GLU A 20 -5.97 1.78 -12.52
C GLU A 20 -6.40 1.53 -11.09
N ILE A 21 -5.79 0.53 -10.41
CA ILE A 21 -6.14 0.23 -9.02
C ILE A 21 -5.81 1.40 -8.09
N ALA A 22 -4.68 2.05 -8.30
CA ALA A 22 -4.32 3.23 -7.52
C ALA A 22 -5.33 4.36 -7.72
N CYS A 23 -5.71 4.60 -8.98
CA CYS A 23 -6.71 5.62 -9.30
C CYS A 23 -8.07 5.32 -8.67
N ARG A 24 -8.47 4.06 -8.65
CA ARG A 24 -9.74 3.64 -8.06
C ARG A 24 -9.76 3.88 -6.55
N VAL A 25 -8.68 3.52 -5.86
CA VAL A 25 -8.55 3.76 -4.41
C VAL A 25 -8.60 5.26 -4.13
N MET A 26 -7.88 6.06 -4.92
CA MET A 26 -7.84 7.52 -4.76
C MET A 26 -9.22 8.16 -4.96
N ARG A 27 -9.99 7.63 -5.91
CA ARG A 27 -11.36 8.13 -6.16
C ARG A 27 -12.24 7.92 -4.95
N THR A 28 -12.17 6.74 -4.33
CA THR A 28 -12.92 6.45 -3.11
C THR A 28 -12.47 7.35 -1.96
N CYS A 29 -11.16 7.53 -1.80
CA CYS A 29 -10.61 8.43 -0.77
C CYS A 29 -11.14 9.86 -0.96
N LYS A 30 -11.15 10.36 -2.19
CA LYS A 30 -11.66 11.70 -2.48
C LYS A 30 -13.14 11.83 -2.08
N THR A 31 -13.95 10.82 -2.41
CA THR A 31 -15.37 10.81 -2.03
C THR A 31 -15.54 10.86 -0.52
N LEU A 32 -14.65 10.22 0.23
CA LEU A 32 -14.69 10.17 1.70
C LEU A 32 -13.99 11.35 2.37
N GLY A 33 -13.43 12.28 1.60
CA GLY A 33 -12.71 13.43 2.16
C GLY A 33 -11.33 13.10 2.70
N ILE A 34 -10.72 12.04 2.20
CA ILE A 34 -9.39 11.59 2.63
C ILE A 34 -8.34 12.05 1.62
N SER A 35 -7.27 12.69 2.11
CA SER A 35 -6.15 13.08 1.27
C SER A 35 -5.32 11.87 0.87
N THR A 36 -4.74 11.90 -0.33
CA THR A 36 -3.96 10.78 -0.85
C THR A 36 -2.53 11.16 -1.15
N VAL A 37 -1.63 10.21 -0.93
CA VAL A 37 -0.22 10.31 -1.32
C VAL A 37 0.05 9.19 -2.31
N ALA A 38 0.48 9.53 -3.51
CA ALA A 38 0.91 8.55 -4.50
C ALA A 38 2.39 8.27 -4.33
N VAL A 39 2.80 7.04 -4.60
CA VAL A 39 4.21 6.71 -4.77
C VAL A 39 4.42 6.31 -6.23
N TYR A 40 5.60 6.55 -6.77
CA TYR A 40 5.84 6.24 -8.17
C TYR A 40 7.31 5.92 -8.43
N SER A 41 7.52 5.03 -9.41
CA SER A 41 8.85 4.80 -9.96
C SER A 41 9.15 5.88 -11.00
N GLU A 42 10.41 5.99 -11.41
CA GLU A 42 10.84 7.02 -12.37
C GLU A 42 10.01 7.06 -13.65
N VAL A 43 9.65 5.88 -14.20
CA VAL A 43 8.87 5.82 -15.45
C VAL A 43 7.40 6.21 -15.28
N ASP A 44 6.90 6.23 -14.06
CA ASP A 44 5.50 6.55 -13.76
C ASP A 44 5.32 8.01 -13.33
N GLN A 45 6.32 8.86 -13.47
CA GLN A 45 6.28 10.25 -13.03
C GLN A 45 5.05 11.01 -13.54
N ASP A 46 4.65 10.78 -14.78
CA ASP A 46 3.51 11.44 -15.39
C ASP A 46 2.25 10.57 -15.43
N ALA A 47 2.24 9.46 -14.70
CA ALA A 47 1.10 8.55 -14.68
C ALA A 47 -0.14 9.21 -14.06
N LEU A 48 -1.30 8.71 -14.44
CA LEU A 48 -2.57 9.29 -14.01
C LEU A 48 -2.73 9.24 -12.49
N HIS A 49 -2.31 8.16 -11.84
CA HIS A 49 -2.44 8.07 -10.38
C HIS A 49 -1.61 9.13 -9.67
N VAL A 50 -0.45 9.49 -10.21
CA VAL A 50 0.40 10.56 -9.66
C VAL A 50 -0.32 11.91 -9.77
N ARG A 51 -0.92 12.17 -10.92
CA ARG A 51 -1.62 13.44 -11.16
C ARG A 51 -2.91 13.57 -10.35
N ARG A 52 -3.54 12.46 -10.00
CA ARG A 52 -4.80 12.47 -9.24
C ARG A 52 -4.60 12.52 -7.73
N ALA A 53 -3.42 12.21 -7.24
CA ALA A 53 -3.13 12.25 -5.82
C ALA A 53 -2.95 13.69 -5.34
N ASP A 54 -3.17 13.92 -4.07
CA ASP A 54 -2.94 15.23 -3.45
C ASP A 54 -1.44 15.52 -3.30
N GLU A 55 -0.65 14.49 -3.02
CA GLU A 55 0.80 14.55 -2.93
C GLU A 55 1.38 13.33 -3.63
N ALA A 56 2.65 13.41 -4.02
CA ALA A 56 3.33 12.29 -4.69
C ALA A 56 4.78 12.22 -4.28
N CYS A 57 5.33 11.01 -4.25
CA CYS A 57 6.70 10.76 -3.82
C CYS A 57 7.38 9.74 -4.72
N LEU A 58 8.55 10.11 -5.26
CA LEU A 58 9.37 9.18 -6.04
C LEU A 58 9.99 8.16 -5.09
N ILE A 59 9.84 6.87 -5.42
CA ILE A 59 10.33 5.80 -4.56
C ILE A 59 11.44 4.95 -5.17
N GLY A 60 11.79 5.15 -6.41
CA GLY A 60 12.92 4.43 -6.99
C GLY A 60 12.91 4.30 -8.50
N PRO A 61 13.87 3.52 -9.02
CA PRO A 61 13.99 3.28 -10.45
C PRO A 61 12.83 2.43 -11.01
N PRO A 62 12.80 2.18 -12.32
CA PRO A 62 11.65 1.49 -12.95
C PRO A 62 11.37 0.07 -12.45
N THR A 63 12.38 -0.65 -11.95
CA THR A 63 12.17 -2.03 -11.50
C THR A 63 11.27 -2.10 -10.27
N PRO A 64 10.25 -2.99 -10.24
CA PRO A 64 9.36 -3.11 -9.09
C PRO A 64 10.08 -3.42 -7.78
N GLU A 65 11.11 -4.26 -7.81
CA GLU A 65 11.89 -4.63 -6.62
C GLU A 65 12.51 -3.40 -5.95
N ASP A 66 12.88 -2.40 -6.73
CA ASP A 66 13.53 -1.19 -6.24
C ASP A 66 12.56 -0.03 -6.00
N SER A 67 11.29 -0.21 -6.30
CA SER A 67 10.26 0.82 -6.14
C SER A 67 9.01 0.29 -5.43
N TYR A 68 8.04 -0.27 -6.16
CA TYR A 68 6.76 -0.70 -5.58
C TYR A 68 6.87 -1.87 -4.59
N LEU A 69 7.95 -2.64 -4.64
CA LEU A 69 8.25 -3.72 -3.70
C LEU A 69 9.32 -3.32 -2.68
N ASN A 70 9.80 -2.09 -2.73
CA ASN A 70 10.80 -1.59 -1.81
C ASN A 70 10.14 -1.06 -0.53
N ARG A 71 10.04 -1.92 0.48
CA ARG A 71 9.36 -1.64 1.74
C ARG A 71 9.92 -0.41 2.44
N GLU A 72 11.24 -0.29 2.49
CA GLU A 72 11.89 0.81 3.19
C GLU A 72 11.53 2.16 2.58
N ARG A 73 11.57 2.25 1.25
CA ARG A 73 11.26 3.50 0.55
C ARG A 73 9.80 3.89 0.72
N ILE A 74 8.90 2.91 0.69
CA ILE A 74 7.47 3.17 0.87
C ILE A 74 7.19 3.63 2.31
N LEU A 75 7.81 2.99 3.31
CA LEU A 75 7.67 3.42 4.70
C LEU A 75 8.26 4.80 4.95
N GLU A 76 9.42 5.10 4.35
CA GLU A 76 10.01 6.44 4.43
C GLU A 76 9.04 7.49 3.88
N ALA A 77 8.44 7.23 2.73
CA ALA A 77 7.46 8.12 2.13
C ALA A 77 6.25 8.32 3.04
N ALA A 78 5.77 7.24 3.64
CA ALA A 78 4.63 7.27 4.55
C ALA A 78 4.91 8.13 5.78
N VAL A 79 6.07 7.98 6.38
CA VAL A 79 6.47 8.77 7.55
C VAL A 79 6.68 10.23 7.16
N LEU A 80 7.36 10.48 6.05
CA LEU A 80 7.63 11.84 5.56
C LEU A 80 6.34 12.61 5.30
N HIS A 81 5.36 11.96 4.69
CA HIS A 81 4.08 12.58 4.36
C HIS A 81 3.02 12.47 5.47
N GLN A 82 3.41 11.91 6.61
CA GLN A 82 2.55 11.82 7.80
C GLN A 82 1.21 11.15 7.53
N VAL A 83 1.24 10.02 6.84
CA VAL A 83 0.01 9.28 6.54
C VAL A 83 -0.48 8.50 7.75
N ASP A 84 -1.78 8.30 7.85
CA ASP A 84 -2.42 7.49 8.89
C ASP A 84 -2.44 6.02 8.51
N ALA A 85 -2.45 5.73 7.21
CA ALA A 85 -2.63 4.38 6.71
C ALA A 85 -1.98 4.22 5.34
N ILE A 86 -1.70 2.96 5.00
CA ILE A 86 -1.23 2.57 3.68
C ILE A 86 -2.23 1.60 3.08
N HIS A 87 -2.70 1.90 1.87
CA HIS A 87 -3.55 0.99 1.09
C HIS A 87 -2.67 0.35 0.00
N PRO A 88 -2.40 -0.94 0.09
CA PRO A 88 -1.49 -1.59 -0.85
C PRO A 88 -2.11 -1.95 -2.20
N GLY A 89 -3.43 -1.84 -2.34
CA GLY A 89 -4.13 -2.28 -3.56
C GLY A 89 -4.06 -3.79 -3.71
N TYR A 90 -3.83 -4.25 -4.92
CA TYR A 90 -3.65 -5.67 -5.23
C TYR A 90 -2.23 -5.92 -5.72
N GLY A 91 -1.67 -7.10 -5.40
CA GLY A 91 -0.30 -7.42 -5.78
C GLY A 91 0.73 -6.63 -4.97
N PHE A 92 1.94 -6.52 -5.48
CA PHE A 92 3.06 -5.87 -4.80
C PHE A 92 3.14 -6.23 -3.32
N LEU A 93 2.96 -5.27 -2.40
CA LEU A 93 3.07 -5.52 -0.96
C LEU A 93 1.74 -5.90 -0.29
N ALA A 94 0.66 -6.05 -1.05
CA ALA A 94 -0.67 -6.37 -0.50
C ALA A 94 -0.69 -7.69 0.29
N GLU A 95 0.13 -8.66 -0.11
CA GLU A 95 0.19 -9.97 0.55
C GLU A 95 1.50 -10.18 1.30
N HIS A 96 2.17 -9.09 1.67
CA HIS A 96 3.47 -9.13 2.35
C HIS A 96 3.29 -8.93 3.86
N ALA A 97 3.28 -10.04 4.62
CA ALA A 97 3.03 -10.00 6.06
C ALA A 97 4.03 -9.14 6.84
N GLU A 98 5.32 -9.22 6.49
CA GLU A 98 6.36 -8.43 7.16
C GLU A 98 6.16 -6.94 6.96
N PHE A 99 5.74 -6.53 5.77
CA PHE A 99 5.44 -5.12 5.50
C PHE A 99 4.25 -4.65 6.33
N ALA A 100 3.21 -5.46 6.44
CA ALA A 100 2.06 -5.14 7.27
C ALA A 100 2.48 -4.95 8.73
N GLU A 101 3.36 -5.80 9.24
CA GLU A 101 3.91 -5.66 10.60
C GLU A 101 4.75 -4.38 10.75
N GLU A 102 5.58 -4.08 9.76
CA GLU A 102 6.41 -2.87 9.77
C GLU A 102 5.55 -1.62 9.80
N CYS A 103 4.45 -1.59 9.05
CA CYS A 103 3.48 -0.49 9.09
C CYS A 103 2.92 -0.31 10.49
N LEU A 104 2.42 -1.38 11.08
CA LEU A 104 1.83 -1.33 12.42
C LEU A 104 2.84 -0.88 13.48
N SER A 105 4.08 -1.35 13.38
CA SER A 105 5.16 -0.94 14.28
C SER A 105 5.50 0.54 14.14
N ALA A 106 5.31 1.11 12.97
CA ALA A 106 5.50 2.53 12.71
C ALA A 106 4.29 3.39 13.08
N GLY A 107 3.23 2.78 13.61
CA GLY A 107 2.01 3.49 13.95
C GLY A 107 1.11 3.80 12.76
N ILE A 108 1.29 3.07 11.66
CA ILE A 108 0.55 3.26 10.42
C ILE A 108 -0.35 2.06 10.20
N GLU A 109 -1.66 2.29 9.95
CA GLU A 109 -2.56 1.20 9.64
C GLU A 109 -2.25 0.62 8.26
N PHE A 110 -2.24 -0.70 8.18
CA PHE A 110 -2.18 -1.39 6.90
C PHE A 110 -3.61 -1.77 6.52
N ILE A 111 -4.11 -1.21 5.42
CA ILE A 111 -5.50 -1.45 5.00
C ILE A 111 -5.55 -2.79 4.25
N GLY A 112 -5.93 -3.84 4.99
CA GLY A 112 -5.95 -5.19 4.47
C GLY A 112 -5.98 -6.20 5.61
N PRO A 113 -5.77 -7.49 5.31
CA PRO A 113 -5.75 -8.52 6.34
C PRO A 113 -4.62 -8.29 7.34
N ARG A 114 -4.79 -8.82 8.54
CA ARG A 114 -3.73 -8.80 9.55
C ARG A 114 -2.54 -9.65 9.10
N PRO A 115 -1.32 -9.36 9.59
CA PRO A 115 -0.14 -10.14 9.22
C PRO A 115 -0.31 -11.64 9.39
N GLU A 116 -0.96 -12.08 10.48
CA GLU A 116 -1.21 -13.50 10.72
C GLU A 116 -2.09 -14.10 9.63
N SER A 117 -3.13 -13.37 9.21
CA SER A 117 -4.03 -13.81 8.15
C SER A 117 -3.32 -13.93 6.81
N ILE A 118 -2.41 -13.00 6.53
CA ILE A 118 -1.62 -13.04 5.29
C ILE A 118 -0.74 -14.29 5.28
N ARG A 119 -0.08 -14.61 6.40
CA ARG A 119 0.76 -15.80 6.54
C ARG A 119 -0.07 -17.08 6.39
N ASP A 120 -1.25 -17.15 7.02
CA ASP A 120 -2.13 -18.28 6.95
C ASP A 120 -2.60 -18.54 5.52
N MET A 121 -2.97 -17.51 4.79
CA MET A 121 -3.36 -17.65 3.39
C MET A 121 -2.20 -18.16 2.54
N GLY A 122 -1.00 -17.68 2.76
CA GLY A 122 0.20 -18.14 2.08
C GLY A 122 0.49 -19.61 2.38
N SER A 123 0.36 -20.03 3.64
CA SER A 123 0.56 -21.42 4.07
C SER A 123 -0.48 -22.35 3.47
N LYS A 124 -1.74 -21.94 3.44
CA LYS A 124 -2.82 -22.74 2.84
C LYS A 124 -2.61 -22.92 1.34
N SER A 125 -2.25 -21.87 0.64
CA SER A 125 -1.97 -21.94 -0.79
C SER A 125 -0.79 -22.85 -1.09
N ARG A 126 0.25 -22.80 -0.28
CA ARG A 126 1.43 -23.65 -0.42
C ARG A 126 1.07 -25.12 -0.17
N ALA A 127 0.32 -25.39 0.89
CA ALA A 127 -0.11 -26.76 1.22
C ALA A 127 -0.97 -27.35 0.10
N LYS A 128 -1.91 -26.58 -0.42
CA LYS A 128 -2.76 -27.02 -1.53
C LYS A 128 -1.94 -27.34 -2.77
N HIS A 129 -0.98 -26.49 -3.09
CA HIS A 129 -0.11 -26.69 -4.26
C HIS A 129 0.73 -27.95 -4.12
N LEU A 130 1.26 -28.24 -2.94
CA LEU A 130 2.03 -29.45 -2.67
C LEU A 130 1.16 -30.70 -2.79
N MET A 131 -0.07 -30.65 -2.30
CA MET A 131 -1.02 -31.76 -2.42
C MET A 131 -1.38 -32.05 -3.87
N GLU A 132 -1.61 -31.04 -4.67
CA GLU A 132 -1.90 -31.19 -6.09
C GLU A 132 -0.74 -31.83 -6.85
N LYS A 133 0.50 -31.53 -6.48
CA LYS A 133 1.69 -32.13 -7.09
C LYS A 133 1.88 -33.60 -6.68
N ALA A 134 1.39 -34.00 -5.52
CA ALA A 134 1.53 -35.35 -5.00
C ALA A 134 0.57 -36.34 -5.67
N GLU A 135 -0.45 -35.86 -6.34
CA GLU A 135 -1.40 -36.68 -7.09
C GLU A 135 -0.93 -36.83 -8.54
#